data_750be2aed8303033652c92c5d4ffd054
#
_entry.id   750be2aed8303033652c92c5d4ffd054
#
_cell.length_a   1.000
_cell.length_b   1.000
_cell.length_c   1.000
_cell.angle_alpha   90.00
_cell.angle_beta   90.00
_cell.angle_gamma   90.00
#
_symmetry.space_group_name_H-M   'P 1'
#
loop_
_entity.id
_entity.type
_entity.pdbx_description
1 polymer ?
#
loop_
_entity_poly.entity_id
_entity_poly.type
_entity_poly.pdbx_seq_one_letter_code
_entity_poly.pdbx_strand_id
1 'polypeptide(L)'
;MIRKSFFLYSINVLVLCFFLVLLSIKRSYYVAPAILVLFSFIYIFYTYKSIEYEYDAKKYVKFSLLYYIFGLFVATLNGDAIPSSFKADHFLLLSIPILFLLIRYRPNFKFLTIVFGVSCLFYGIQALYNKFYLELDRAFDLDIINPIPAAAIMMTVTLYCIVLGFHYLEKKEVKIGVFLLFSSCIGLLGNIATGSRGSWIVFPFVLFFLFFKYKKSLKRVVYSFFMLLISIIIVVSIIPQFGVTKRYQAALDNITQYVDDSNAHSSVGVRFDLYKGAWYAIQEKPILGWGRDGMLHKRHEQAESGVIPNYTKDYTHSHNQFIEQTYHRGIIGLFVLLLLIYTFLKYFIDVYKNSSVEDRKIIALLGVINIFGLIFFNLTDSLLINKEYAMFFYMCNVIFYAMTIDNNRRLTE
;
A
#
# COMPACT_ATOMS: atom_id res chain seq x y z
N MET A 1 -4.15 -2.78 36.86
CA MET A 1 -3.51 -1.57 36.26
C MET A 1 -2.26 -1.92 35.43
N ILE A 2 -1.34 -2.74 35.91
CA ILE A 2 -0.10 -3.17 35.22
C ILE A 2 -0.38 -3.78 33.83
N ARG A 3 -1.42 -4.57 33.66
CA ARG A 3 -1.74 -5.23 32.38
C ARG A 3 -2.11 -4.26 31.24
N LYS A 4 -2.79 -3.13 31.52
CA LYS A 4 -3.19 -2.17 30.47
C LYS A 4 -1.99 -1.40 29.90
N SER A 5 -1.09 -0.95 30.77
CA SER A 5 0.15 -0.26 30.36
C SER A 5 1.08 -1.19 29.60
N PHE A 6 1.20 -2.46 30.00
CA PHE A 6 1.99 -3.47 29.32
C PHE A 6 1.51 -3.69 27.87
N PHE A 7 0.22 -3.94 27.66
CA PHE A 7 -0.33 -4.11 26.31
C PHE A 7 -0.12 -2.88 25.44
N LEU A 8 -0.38 -1.68 25.97
CA LEU A 8 -0.19 -0.46 25.22
C LEU A 8 1.28 -0.22 24.84
N TYR A 9 2.20 -0.47 25.76
CA TYR A 9 3.64 -0.38 25.49
C TYR A 9 4.07 -1.40 24.43
N SER A 10 3.67 -2.66 24.59
CA SER A 10 4.00 -3.74 23.64
C SER A 10 3.47 -3.46 22.24
N ILE A 11 2.23 -2.96 22.11
CA ILE A 11 1.64 -2.59 20.83
C ILE A 11 2.44 -1.47 20.16
N ASN A 12 2.80 -0.42 20.89
CA ASN A 12 3.62 0.66 20.33
C ASN A 12 4.99 0.14 19.85
N VAL A 13 5.65 -0.72 20.63
CA VAL A 13 6.93 -1.34 20.23
C VAL A 13 6.76 -2.21 18.99
N LEU A 14 5.72 -3.04 18.92
CA LEU A 14 5.45 -3.89 17.75
C LEU A 14 5.17 -3.07 16.50
N VAL A 15 4.42 -1.96 16.62
CA VAL A 15 4.18 -1.02 15.51
C VAL A 15 5.49 -0.38 15.05
N LEU A 16 6.36 0.05 15.97
CA LEU A 16 7.69 0.56 15.65
C LEU A 16 8.52 -0.48 14.90
N CYS A 17 8.63 -1.69 15.46
CA CYS A 17 9.39 -2.77 14.85
C CYS A 17 8.87 -3.09 13.45
N PHE A 18 7.54 -3.15 13.27
CA PHE A 18 6.93 -3.42 11.97
C PHE A 18 7.40 -2.42 10.92
N PHE A 19 7.20 -1.12 11.17
CA PHE A 19 7.57 -0.10 10.18
C PHE A 19 9.08 0.05 10.01
N LEU A 20 9.89 -0.18 11.04
CA LEU A 20 11.33 0.03 10.95
C LEU A 20 12.03 -1.04 10.10
N VAL A 21 11.66 -2.31 10.28
CA VAL A 21 12.40 -3.44 9.68
C VAL A 21 11.77 -3.98 8.39
N LEU A 22 10.59 -3.47 8.01
CA LEU A 22 9.78 -4.00 6.91
C LEU A 22 10.56 -4.12 5.58
N LEU A 23 11.35 -3.12 5.22
CA LEU A 23 12.13 -3.10 3.97
C LEU A 23 13.57 -3.61 4.13
N SER A 24 14.04 -3.86 5.36
CA SER A 24 15.45 -4.08 5.64
C SER A 24 15.81 -5.52 5.94
N ILE A 25 14.84 -6.30 6.42
CA ILE A 25 15.08 -7.69 6.84
C ILE A 25 14.11 -8.61 6.09
N LYS A 26 14.64 -9.61 5.42
CA LYS A 26 13.84 -10.60 4.69
C LYS A 26 12.80 -11.25 5.60
N ARG A 27 11.55 -11.24 5.16
CA ARG A 27 10.39 -11.81 5.89
C ARG A 27 10.05 -11.13 7.23
N SER A 28 10.63 -9.99 7.58
CA SER A 28 10.32 -9.26 8.83
C SER A 28 8.87 -8.81 8.91
N TYR A 29 8.20 -8.63 7.77
CA TYR A 29 6.81 -8.21 7.69
C TYR A 29 5.81 -9.15 8.38
N TYR A 30 6.20 -10.41 8.69
CA TYR A 30 5.36 -11.33 9.46
C TYR A 30 5.48 -11.15 10.98
N VAL A 31 6.65 -10.78 11.49
CA VAL A 31 6.98 -10.97 12.92
C VAL A 31 6.06 -10.13 13.82
N ALA A 32 6.03 -8.83 13.64
CA ALA A 32 5.21 -7.96 14.47
C ALA A 32 3.70 -8.22 14.28
N PRO A 33 3.17 -8.38 13.05
CA PRO A 33 1.77 -8.76 12.85
C PRO A 33 1.41 -10.12 13.48
N ALA A 34 2.27 -11.13 13.41
CA ALA A 34 2.00 -12.43 14.04
C ALA A 34 1.87 -12.32 15.57
N ILE A 35 2.74 -11.52 16.21
CA ILE A 35 2.64 -11.27 17.65
C ILE A 35 1.37 -10.47 17.98
N LEU A 36 0.99 -9.50 17.14
CA LEU A 36 -0.27 -8.76 17.32
C LEU A 36 -1.50 -9.66 17.17
N VAL A 37 -1.48 -10.60 16.22
CA VAL A 37 -2.53 -11.61 16.09
C VAL A 37 -2.62 -12.49 17.34
N LEU A 38 -1.49 -12.97 17.86
CA LEU A 38 -1.46 -13.75 19.10
C LEU A 38 -2.05 -12.95 20.28
N PHE A 39 -1.62 -11.70 20.46
CA PHE A 39 -2.18 -10.81 21.49
C PHE A 39 -3.68 -10.57 21.30
N SER A 40 -4.13 -10.49 20.04
CA SER A 40 -5.54 -10.32 19.72
C SER A 40 -6.38 -11.53 20.13
N PHE A 41 -5.91 -12.74 19.85
CA PHE A 41 -6.62 -13.96 20.28
C PHE A 41 -6.63 -14.09 21.80
N ILE A 42 -5.53 -13.79 22.49
CA ILE A 42 -5.49 -13.74 23.95
C ILE A 42 -6.52 -12.73 24.47
N TYR A 43 -6.53 -11.51 23.90
CA TYR A 43 -7.50 -10.46 24.29
C TYR A 43 -8.94 -10.91 24.07
N ILE A 44 -9.28 -11.44 22.89
CA ILE A 44 -10.62 -11.91 22.53
C ILE A 44 -11.06 -13.05 23.47
N PHE A 45 -10.19 -14.02 23.75
CA PHE A 45 -10.48 -15.13 24.65
C PHE A 45 -10.87 -14.67 26.06
N TYR A 46 -10.17 -13.69 26.61
CA TYR A 46 -10.47 -13.16 27.94
C TYR A 46 -11.64 -12.18 28.00
N THR A 47 -12.04 -11.59 26.86
CA THR A 47 -13.02 -10.52 26.82
C THR A 47 -14.25 -10.82 25.95
N TYR A 48 -14.39 -12.02 25.39
CA TYR A 48 -15.42 -12.34 24.39
C TYR A 48 -16.86 -12.01 24.85
N LYS A 49 -17.17 -12.12 26.15
CA LYS A 49 -18.48 -11.78 26.71
C LYS A 49 -18.75 -10.29 26.83
N SER A 50 -17.71 -9.45 26.76
CA SER A 50 -17.78 -8.00 26.94
C SER A 50 -17.40 -7.22 25.69
N ILE A 51 -17.18 -7.90 24.54
CA ILE A 51 -16.91 -7.22 23.27
C ILE A 51 -18.22 -6.67 22.74
N GLU A 52 -18.46 -5.40 22.97
CA GLU A 52 -19.49 -4.66 22.25
C GLU A 52 -19.01 -4.34 20.85
N TYR A 53 -19.72 -4.85 19.85
CA TYR A 53 -19.40 -4.63 18.45
C TYR A 53 -19.86 -3.21 18.05
N GLU A 54 -18.92 -2.30 17.90
CA GLU A 54 -19.21 -0.99 17.32
C GLU A 54 -19.64 -1.14 15.84
N TYR A 55 -20.62 -0.35 15.43
CA TYR A 55 -21.21 -0.40 14.07
C TYR A 55 -20.13 -0.32 12.96
N ASP A 56 -19.16 0.59 13.13
CA ASP A 56 -18.08 0.75 12.16
C ASP A 56 -17.14 -0.47 12.11
N ALA A 57 -16.85 -1.11 13.25
CA ALA A 57 -16.09 -2.36 13.28
C ALA A 57 -16.84 -3.49 12.54
N LYS A 58 -18.17 -3.57 12.67
CA LYS A 58 -19.00 -4.53 11.90
C LYS A 58 -18.85 -4.35 10.40
N LYS A 59 -18.78 -3.11 9.89
CA LYS A 59 -18.55 -2.84 8.45
C LYS A 59 -17.18 -3.36 8.00
N TYR A 60 -16.12 -3.05 8.76
CA TYR A 60 -14.80 -3.57 8.45
C TYR A 60 -14.80 -5.10 8.34
N VAL A 61 -15.32 -5.78 9.36
CA VAL A 61 -15.40 -7.25 9.41
C VAL A 61 -16.24 -7.80 8.26
N LYS A 62 -17.45 -7.26 8.04
CA LYS A 62 -18.37 -7.73 7.00
C LYS A 62 -17.74 -7.73 5.62
N PHE A 63 -17.14 -6.61 5.21
CA PHE A 63 -16.60 -6.49 3.85
C PHE A 63 -15.26 -7.18 3.69
N SER A 64 -14.45 -7.28 4.74
CA SER A 64 -13.24 -8.11 4.75
C SER A 64 -13.57 -9.59 4.61
N LEU A 65 -14.55 -10.08 5.34
CA LEU A 65 -15.03 -11.46 5.24
C LEU A 65 -15.70 -11.73 3.88
N LEU A 66 -16.50 -10.81 3.37
CA LEU A 66 -17.11 -10.93 2.04
C LEU A 66 -16.05 -11.15 0.95
N TYR A 67 -15.02 -10.32 0.94
CA TYR A 67 -13.93 -10.43 -0.03
C TYR A 67 -13.19 -11.77 0.12
N TYR A 68 -12.85 -12.15 1.36
CA TYR A 68 -12.12 -13.38 1.63
C TYR A 68 -12.92 -14.64 1.29
N ILE A 69 -14.19 -14.72 1.75
CA ILE A 69 -15.08 -15.87 1.51
C ILE A 69 -15.40 -16.01 0.03
N PHE A 70 -15.63 -14.89 -0.68
CA PHE A 70 -15.84 -14.93 -2.13
C PHE A 70 -14.60 -15.45 -2.86
N GLY A 71 -13.42 -15.02 -2.46
CA GLY A 71 -12.16 -15.54 -3.01
C GLY A 71 -12.03 -17.05 -2.77
N LEU A 72 -12.33 -17.52 -1.55
CA LEU A 72 -12.31 -18.93 -1.20
C LEU A 72 -13.31 -19.75 -2.03
N PHE A 73 -14.51 -19.23 -2.23
CA PHE A 73 -15.53 -19.84 -3.07
C PHE A 73 -15.05 -20.02 -4.52
N VAL A 74 -14.47 -18.98 -5.12
CA VAL A 74 -13.94 -19.06 -6.50
C VAL A 74 -12.76 -20.03 -6.59
N ALA A 75 -11.83 -20.03 -5.62
CA ALA A 75 -10.71 -20.96 -5.60
C ALA A 75 -11.19 -22.42 -5.51
N THR A 76 -12.16 -22.69 -4.65
CA THR A 76 -12.74 -24.03 -4.51
C THR A 76 -13.42 -24.49 -5.80
N LEU A 77 -14.18 -23.60 -6.47
CA LEU A 77 -14.84 -23.93 -7.73
C LEU A 77 -13.86 -24.24 -8.87
N ASN A 78 -12.70 -23.57 -8.89
CA ASN A 78 -11.69 -23.79 -9.93
C ASN A 78 -10.66 -24.87 -9.53
N GLY A 79 -10.77 -25.49 -8.35
CA GLY A 79 -9.81 -26.49 -7.88
C GLY A 79 -8.43 -25.94 -7.55
N ASP A 80 -8.31 -24.62 -7.30
CA ASP A 80 -7.04 -23.99 -6.97
C ASP A 80 -6.47 -24.51 -5.64
N ALA A 81 -5.15 -24.63 -5.57
CA ALA A 81 -4.46 -24.89 -4.30
C ALA A 81 -4.61 -23.68 -3.36
N ILE A 82 -5.45 -23.82 -2.33
CA ILE A 82 -5.78 -22.73 -1.39
C ILE A 82 -4.54 -22.00 -0.84
N PRO A 83 -3.44 -22.66 -0.39
CA PRO A 83 -2.29 -21.95 0.13
C PRO A 83 -1.59 -21.05 -0.90
N SER A 84 -1.60 -21.43 -2.18
CA SER A 84 -0.98 -20.64 -3.25
C SER A 84 -1.86 -19.47 -3.67
N SER A 85 -3.17 -19.66 -3.72
CA SER A 85 -4.15 -18.68 -4.17
C SER A 85 -4.41 -17.54 -3.16
N PHE A 86 -4.15 -17.80 -1.88
CA PHE A 86 -4.49 -16.87 -0.77
C PHE A 86 -3.29 -16.28 -0.03
N LYS A 87 -2.08 -16.34 -0.59
CA LYS A 87 -0.85 -15.92 0.10
C LYS A 87 -0.92 -14.53 0.77
N ALA A 88 -1.61 -13.60 0.16
CA ALA A 88 -1.74 -12.22 0.67
C ALA A 88 -3.13 -11.92 1.26
N ASP A 89 -4.19 -12.59 0.80
CA ASP A 89 -5.55 -12.37 1.30
C ASP A 89 -5.73 -12.76 2.77
N HIS A 90 -4.90 -13.71 3.28
CA HIS A 90 -4.87 -14.06 4.69
C HIS A 90 -4.55 -12.87 5.60
N PHE A 91 -3.79 -11.89 5.13
CA PHE A 91 -3.44 -10.72 5.93
C PHE A 91 -4.66 -9.83 6.19
N LEU A 92 -5.60 -9.76 5.24
CA LEU A 92 -6.88 -9.09 5.46
C LEU A 92 -7.70 -9.82 6.54
N LEU A 93 -7.77 -11.16 6.48
CA LEU A 93 -8.46 -11.96 7.50
C LEU A 93 -7.82 -11.77 8.89
N LEU A 94 -6.49 -11.84 8.98
CA LEU A 94 -5.75 -11.67 10.22
C LEU A 94 -5.81 -10.23 10.77
N SER A 95 -6.14 -9.24 9.94
CA SER A 95 -6.36 -7.87 10.40
C SER A 95 -7.63 -7.73 11.25
N ILE A 96 -8.60 -8.63 11.11
CA ILE A 96 -9.87 -8.59 11.87
C ILE A 96 -9.64 -8.72 13.39
N PRO A 97 -8.99 -9.78 13.91
CA PRO A 97 -8.70 -9.85 15.35
C PRO A 97 -7.81 -8.69 15.83
N ILE A 98 -6.85 -8.22 15.01
CA ILE A 98 -6.02 -7.07 15.33
C ILE A 98 -6.88 -5.80 15.49
N LEU A 99 -7.93 -5.61 14.68
CA LEU A 99 -8.85 -4.47 14.82
C LEU A 99 -9.42 -4.38 16.24
N PHE A 100 -9.95 -5.47 16.79
CA PHE A 100 -10.53 -5.49 18.13
C PHE A 100 -9.51 -5.19 19.23
N LEU A 101 -8.30 -5.69 19.10
CA LEU A 101 -7.21 -5.36 20.01
C LEU A 101 -6.87 -3.85 19.97
N LEU A 102 -6.73 -3.30 18.75
CA LEU A 102 -6.33 -1.91 18.55
C LEU A 102 -7.44 -0.91 18.88
N ILE A 103 -8.72 -1.26 18.77
CA ILE A 103 -9.82 -0.42 19.28
C ILE A 103 -9.68 -0.22 20.80
N ARG A 104 -9.30 -1.25 21.52
CA ARG A 104 -9.14 -1.20 22.97
C ARG A 104 -7.81 -0.56 23.41
N TYR A 105 -6.73 -0.88 22.68
CA TYR A 105 -5.36 -0.45 23.01
C TYR A 105 -4.78 0.31 21.81
N ARG A 106 -5.29 1.52 21.57
CA ARG A 106 -4.89 2.36 20.42
C ARG A 106 -3.42 2.76 20.54
N PRO A 107 -2.65 2.66 19.44
CA PRO A 107 -1.32 3.26 19.40
C PRO A 107 -1.37 4.76 19.71
N ASN A 108 -0.33 5.27 20.36
CA ASN A 108 -0.21 6.70 20.60
C ASN A 108 0.03 7.43 19.28
N PHE A 109 -0.78 8.44 18.97
CA PHE A 109 -0.70 9.16 17.69
C PHE A 109 0.65 9.87 17.49
N LYS A 110 1.15 10.56 18.51
CA LYS A 110 2.45 11.24 18.43
C LYS A 110 3.60 10.23 18.28
N PHE A 111 3.52 9.10 18.94
CA PHE A 111 4.48 8.01 18.78
C PHE A 111 4.45 7.45 17.36
N LEU A 112 3.27 7.14 16.83
CA LEU A 112 3.10 6.67 15.44
C LEU A 112 3.65 7.67 14.42
N THR A 113 3.45 8.96 14.67
CA THR A 113 4.01 10.05 13.85
C THR A 113 5.55 9.98 13.80
N ILE A 114 6.20 9.81 14.95
CA ILE A 114 7.66 9.69 15.03
C ILE A 114 8.13 8.41 14.33
N VAL A 115 7.39 7.30 14.50
CA VAL A 115 7.69 6.02 13.83
C VAL A 115 7.71 6.21 12.30
N PHE A 116 6.72 6.89 11.72
CA PHE A 116 6.72 7.17 10.27
C PHE A 116 7.90 8.02 9.85
N GLY A 117 8.23 9.07 10.61
CA GLY A 117 9.39 9.92 10.31
C GLY A 117 10.71 9.14 10.32
N VAL A 118 10.95 8.35 11.37
CA VAL A 118 12.16 7.52 11.51
C VAL A 118 12.22 6.46 10.40
N SER A 119 11.11 5.77 10.13
CA SER A 119 11.06 4.75 9.08
C SER A 119 11.29 5.34 7.69
N CYS A 120 10.68 6.48 7.39
CA CYS A 120 10.87 7.19 6.13
C CYS A 120 12.35 7.58 5.91
N LEU A 121 12.98 8.14 6.94
CA LEU A 121 14.39 8.51 6.92
C LEU A 121 15.28 7.28 6.73
N PHE A 122 15.00 6.21 7.47
CA PHE A 122 15.78 4.97 7.42
C PHE A 122 15.68 4.30 6.04
N TYR A 123 14.47 4.17 5.48
CA TYR A 123 14.27 3.60 4.14
C TYR A 123 14.94 4.44 3.06
N GLY A 124 14.83 5.78 3.17
CA GLY A 124 15.48 6.69 2.24
C GLY A 124 17.01 6.56 2.26
N ILE A 125 17.62 6.57 3.45
CA ILE A 125 19.07 6.38 3.62
C ILE A 125 19.50 5.00 3.08
N GLN A 126 18.77 3.93 3.42
CA GLN A 126 19.06 2.57 2.94
C GLN A 126 19.00 2.50 1.41
N ALA A 127 17.99 3.12 0.79
CA ALA A 127 17.86 3.15 -0.66
C ALA A 127 19.02 3.90 -1.34
N LEU A 128 19.43 5.04 -0.77
CA LEU A 128 20.57 5.82 -1.26
C LEU A 128 21.89 5.05 -1.07
N TYR A 129 22.07 4.39 0.08
CA TYR A 129 23.21 3.51 0.34
C TYR A 129 23.28 2.38 -0.70
N ASN A 130 22.16 1.68 -0.95
CA ASN A 130 22.09 0.62 -1.95
C ASN A 130 22.43 1.13 -3.36
N LYS A 131 21.96 2.34 -3.71
CA LYS A 131 22.17 2.93 -5.03
C LYS A 131 23.59 3.43 -5.25
N PHE A 132 24.17 4.15 -4.28
CA PHE A 132 25.42 4.86 -4.46
C PHE A 132 26.63 4.14 -3.89
N TYR A 133 26.48 3.36 -2.83
CA TYR A 133 27.58 2.62 -2.21
C TYR A 133 27.66 1.18 -2.69
N LEU A 134 26.51 0.49 -2.80
CA LEU A 134 26.46 -0.88 -3.37
C LEU A 134 26.35 -0.88 -4.90
N GLU A 135 26.22 0.29 -5.51
CA GLU A 135 26.14 0.51 -6.98
C GLU A 135 25.02 -0.32 -7.66
N LEU A 136 23.93 -0.62 -6.96
CA LEU A 136 22.82 -1.36 -7.53
C LEU A 136 22.12 -0.53 -8.61
N ASP A 137 21.71 -1.17 -9.71
CA ASP A 137 20.92 -0.47 -10.75
C ASP A 137 19.59 0.06 -10.18
N ARG A 138 18.99 -0.68 -9.27
CA ARG A 138 17.79 -0.30 -8.53
C ARG A 138 18.00 -0.53 -7.04
N ALA A 139 17.68 0.48 -6.20
CA ALA A 139 17.68 0.28 -4.76
C ALA A 139 16.69 -0.85 -4.40
N PHE A 140 17.05 -1.65 -3.41
CA PHE A 140 16.32 -2.86 -2.98
C PHE A 140 16.30 -4.01 -3.99
N ASP A 141 17.10 -3.98 -5.06
CA ASP A 141 17.29 -5.12 -5.96
C ASP A 141 18.24 -6.14 -5.31
N LEU A 142 17.85 -6.57 -4.14
CA LEU A 142 18.46 -7.62 -3.31
C LEU A 142 17.38 -8.63 -2.99
N ASP A 143 17.74 -9.85 -2.67
CA ASP A 143 16.80 -10.94 -2.31
C ASP A 143 15.92 -10.67 -1.06
N ILE A 144 15.90 -9.43 -0.55
CA ILE A 144 15.13 -9.02 0.62
C ILE A 144 13.69 -8.66 0.22
N ILE A 145 13.55 -7.73 -0.72
CA ILE A 145 12.27 -7.25 -1.24
C ILE A 145 12.45 -6.74 -2.66
N ASN A 146 11.44 -6.98 -3.51
CA ASN A 146 11.43 -6.43 -4.87
C ASN A 146 11.33 -4.90 -4.85
N PRO A 147 12.07 -4.17 -5.73
CA PRO A 147 12.03 -2.71 -5.80
C PRO A 147 10.65 -2.09 -6.01
N ILE A 148 9.71 -2.77 -6.67
CA ILE A 148 8.38 -2.21 -6.97
C ILE A 148 7.52 -2.09 -5.70
N PRO A 149 7.27 -3.16 -4.92
CA PRO A 149 6.57 -3.04 -3.64
C PRO A 149 7.33 -2.17 -2.62
N ALA A 150 8.66 -2.20 -2.60
CA ALA A 150 9.46 -1.32 -1.75
C ALA A 150 9.18 0.16 -2.06
N ALA A 151 9.16 0.53 -3.34
CA ALA A 151 8.85 1.89 -3.79
C ALA A 151 7.43 2.33 -3.39
N ALA A 152 6.44 1.45 -3.52
CA ALA A 152 5.06 1.74 -3.14
C ALA A 152 4.94 2.00 -1.62
N ILE A 153 5.58 1.16 -0.79
CA ILE A 153 5.65 1.33 0.67
C ILE A 153 6.35 2.63 1.04
N MET A 154 7.52 2.89 0.46
CA MET A 154 8.30 4.12 0.72
C MET A 154 7.51 5.37 0.34
N MET A 155 6.87 5.39 -0.85
CA MET A 155 6.06 6.53 -1.29
C MET A 155 4.91 6.78 -0.32
N THR A 156 4.22 5.73 0.12
CA THR A 156 3.11 5.87 1.08
C THR A 156 3.58 6.48 2.39
N VAL A 157 4.69 5.99 2.97
CA VAL A 157 5.26 6.53 4.21
C VAL A 157 5.78 7.97 4.01
N THR A 158 6.36 8.28 2.85
CA THR A 158 6.76 9.65 2.47
C THR A 158 5.57 10.60 2.47
N LEU A 159 4.44 10.18 1.87
CA LEU A 159 3.20 10.98 1.87
C LEU A 159 2.64 11.17 3.28
N TYR A 160 2.71 10.14 4.15
CA TYR A 160 2.33 10.30 5.56
C TYR A 160 3.19 11.35 6.25
N CYS A 161 4.51 11.34 6.04
CA CYS A 161 5.42 12.32 6.61
C CYS A 161 5.11 13.74 6.12
N ILE A 162 4.78 13.95 4.85
CA ILE A 162 4.40 15.26 4.32
C ILE A 162 3.12 15.78 4.99
N VAL A 163 2.07 14.96 5.05
CA VAL A 163 0.79 15.31 5.69
C VAL A 163 0.98 15.67 7.15
N LEU A 164 1.67 14.80 7.89
CA LEU A 164 1.95 14.99 9.30
C LEU A 164 2.88 16.18 9.54
N GLY A 165 3.87 16.40 8.67
CA GLY A 165 4.77 17.55 8.73
C GLY A 165 4.02 18.87 8.68
N PHE A 166 3.13 19.05 7.70
CA PHE A 166 2.27 20.24 7.63
C PHE A 166 1.31 20.36 8.82
N HIS A 167 0.72 19.24 9.25
CA HIS A 167 -0.17 19.24 10.41
C HIS A 167 0.54 19.71 11.70
N TYR A 168 1.74 19.21 11.99
CA TYR A 168 2.50 19.61 13.17
C TYR A 168 3.02 21.05 13.09
N LEU A 169 3.35 21.55 11.88
CA LEU A 169 3.69 22.96 11.70
C LEU A 169 2.48 23.88 11.93
N GLU A 170 1.29 23.47 11.49
CA GLU A 170 0.05 24.22 11.77
C GLU A 170 -0.26 24.25 13.27
N LYS A 171 0.03 23.18 14.00
CA LYS A 171 -0.03 23.11 15.47
C LYS A 171 1.09 23.85 16.20
N LYS A 172 2.02 24.49 15.46
CA LYS A 172 3.22 25.16 16.01
C LYS A 172 4.22 24.22 16.69
N GLU A 173 4.10 22.91 16.51
CA GLU A 173 5.09 21.92 16.94
C GLU A 173 6.23 21.82 15.88
N VAL A 174 6.99 22.90 15.73
CA VAL A 174 7.93 23.13 14.62
C VAL A 174 8.98 22.02 14.51
N LYS A 175 9.54 21.55 15.63
CA LYS A 175 10.59 20.51 15.64
C LYS A 175 10.12 19.21 14.98
N ILE A 176 8.90 18.77 15.31
CA ILE A 176 8.32 17.54 14.73
C ILE A 176 7.96 17.77 13.25
N GLY A 177 7.35 18.92 12.95
CA GLY A 177 6.97 19.24 11.56
C GLY A 177 8.18 19.29 10.61
N VAL A 178 9.26 19.98 11.01
CA VAL A 178 10.50 20.05 10.23
C VAL A 178 11.16 18.68 10.08
N PHE A 179 11.25 17.90 11.16
CA PHE A 179 11.76 16.54 11.12
C PHE A 179 11.03 15.68 10.09
N LEU A 180 9.69 15.72 10.07
CA LEU A 180 8.87 14.94 9.15
C LEU A 180 9.04 15.39 7.68
N LEU A 181 9.07 16.70 7.43
CA LEU A 181 9.30 17.22 6.07
C LEU A 181 10.72 16.88 5.59
N PHE A 182 11.74 16.97 6.46
CA PHE A 182 13.08 16.52 6.13
C PHE A 182 13.13 15.02 5.82
N SER A 183 12.51 14.17 6.67
CA SER A 183 12.42 12.74 6.44
C SER A 183 11.72 12.43 5.12
N SER A 184 10.69 13.19 4.74
CA SER A 184 9.99 13.02 3.47
C SER A 184 10.86 13.35 2.25
N CYS A 185 11.73 14.35 2.34
CA CYS A 185 12.69 14.65 1.26
C CYS A 185 13.68 13.48 1.05
N ILE A 186 14.22 12.93 2.12
CA ILE A 186 15.12 11.77 2.06
C ILE A 186 14.37 10.53 1.56
N GLY A 187 13.13 10.30 2.04
CA GLY A 187 12.27 9.22 1.54
C GLY A 187 11.96 9.34 0.05
N LEU A 188 11.72 10.55 -0.45
CA LEU A 188 11.49 10.81 -1.87
C LEU A 188 12.74 10.51 -2.71
N LEU A 189 13.92 10.95 -2.27
CA LEU A 189 15.19 10.65 -2.93
C LEU A 189 15.43 9.14 -2.99
N GLY A 190 15.20 8.44 -1.87
CA GLY A 190 15.29 6.98 -1.83
C GLY A 190 14.26 6.30 -2.73
N ASN A 191 13.03 6.81 -2.81
CA ASN A 191 12.01 6.29 -3.71
C ASN A 191 12.43 6.41 -5.18
N ILE A 192 13.01 7.55 -5.58
CA ILE A 192 13.55 7.74 -6.93
C ILE A 192 14.68 6.74 -7.21
N ALA A 193 15.55 6.47 -6.24
CA ALA A 193 16.65 5.52 -6.36
C ALA A 193 16.17 4.06 -6.59
N THR A 194 14.93 3.70 -6.23
CA THR A 194 14.34 2.40 -6.59
C THR A 194 14.10 2.22 -8.08
N GLY A 195 14.00 3.32 -8.82
CA GLY A 195 13.68 3.34 -10.24
C GLY A 195 12.26 2.86 -10.59
N SER A 196 11.35 2.76 -9.63
CA SER A 196 9.96 2.29 -9.82
C SER A 196 9.02 3.46 -10.06
N ARG A 197 8.73 3.76 -11.33
CA ARG A 197 7.92 4.91 -11.75
C ARG A 197 6.44 4.82 -11.33
N GLY A 198 5.89 3.61 -11.21
CA GLY A 198 4.50 3.39 -10.83
C GLY A 198 4.13 4.01 -9.47
N SER A 199 5.09 4.10 -8.54
CA SER A 199 4.86 4.71 -7.23
C SER A 199 4.71 6.25 -7.28
N TRP A 200 5.13 6.91 -8.37
CA TRP A 200 5.10 8.37 -8.46
C TRP A 200 3.72 8.92 -8.82
N ILE A 201 2.84 8.09 -9.39
CA ILE A 201 1.54 8.54 -9.92
C ILE A 201 0.67 9.20 -8.84
N VAL A 202 0.65 8.66 -7.62
CA VAL A 202 -0.16 9.20 -6.51
C VAL A 202 0.36 10.53 -5.97
N PHE A 203 1.68 10.78 -6.09
CA PHE A 203 2.37 11.89 -5.47
C PHE A 203 1.81 13.26 -5.85
N PRO A 204 1.65 13.62 -7.15
CA PRO A 204 1.14 14.94 -7.55
C PRO A 204 -0.29 15.19 -7.05
N PHE A 205 -1.15 14.17 -6.99
CA PHE A 205 -2.54 14.33 -6.53
C PHE A 205 -2.59 14.68 -5.03
N VAL A 206 -1.79 13.99 -4.22
CA VAL A 206 -1.71 14.28 -2.79
C VAL A 206 -1.08 15.65 -2.54
N LEU A 207 0.00 15.99 -3.25
CA LEU A 207 0.62 17.31 -3.15
C LEU A 207 -0.35 18.43 -3.54
N PHE A 208 -1.08 18.28 -4.63
CA PHE A 208 -2.10 19.25 -5.06
C PHE A 208 -3.13 19.48 -3.96
N PHE A 209 -3.68 18.41 -3.38
CA PHE A 209 -4.60 18.51 -2.27
C PHE A 209 -3.99 19.26 -1.07
N LEU A 210 -2.76 18.90 -0.65
CA LEU A 210 -2.08 19.53 0.48
C LEU A 210 -1.76 21.00 0.22
N PHE A 211 -1.39 21.36 -1.01
CA PHE A 211 -1.19 22.75 -1.40
C PHE A 211 -2.45 23.59 -1.10
N PHE A 212 -3.62 23.15 -1.58
CA PHE A 212 -4.86 23.88 -1.36
C PHE A 212 -5.30 23.88 0.10
N LYS A 213 -5.06 22.79 0.83
CA LYS A 213 -5.38 22.69 2.25
C LYS A 213 -4.58 23.70 3.08
N TYR A 214 -3.26 23.79 2.86
CA TYR A 214 -2.36 24.54 3.74
C TYR A 214 -1.87 25.89 3.20
N LYS A 215 -2.15 26.23 1.93
CA LYS A 215 -1.69 27.51 1.33
C LYS A 215 -2.14 28.77 2.04
N LYS A 216 -3.23 28.71 2.81
CA LYS A 216 -3.74 29.87 3.58
C LYS A 216 -3.10 29.92 4.97
N SER A 217 -3.00 28.81 5.69
CA SER A 217 -2.48 28.74 7.06
C SER A 217 -0.95 28.76 7.14
N LEU A 218 -0.26 28.12 6.17
CA LEU A 218 1.20 27.93 6.15
C LEU A 218 1.82 28.43 4.84
N LYS A 219 1.36 29.57 4.31
CA LYS A 219 1.75 30.07 2.97
C LYS A 219 3.26 29.95 2.68
N ARG A 220 4.11 30.55 3.51
CA ARG A 220 5.59 30.55 3.28
C ARG A 220 6.14 29.12 3.28
N VAL A 221 5.75 28.29 4.23
CA VAL A 221 6.23 26.92 4.35
C VAL A 221 5.83 26.08 3.14
N VAL A 222 4.55 26.18 2.72
CA VAL A 222 4.06 25.47 1.54
C VAL A 222 4.86 25.82 0.30
N TYR A 223 4.99 27.11 -0.01
CA TYR A 223 5.75 27.54 -1.19
C TYR A 223 7.22 27.14 -1.10
N SER A 224 7.89 27.30 0.05
CA SER A 224 9.28 26.89 0.23
C SER A 224 9.46 25.38 0.06
N PHE A 225 8.53 24.57 0.59
CA PHE A 225 8.57 23.11 0.45
C PHE A 225 8.37 22.68 -1.02
N PHE A 226 7.42 23.30 -1.73
CA PHE A 226 7.22 23.01 -3.16
C PHE A 226 8.43 23.42 -4.01
N MET A 227 9.03 24.56 -3.74
CA MET A 227 10.28 24.99 -4.40
C MET A 227 11.41 24.01 -4.12
N LEU A 228 11.54 23.53 -2.89
CA LEU A 228 12.52 22.48 -2.52
C LEU A 228 12.27 21.18 -3.31
N LEU A 229 11.01 20.73 -3.43
CA LEU A 229 10.68 19.52 -4.20
C LEU A 229 11.04 19.71 -5.69
N ILE A 230 10.75 20.87 -6.28
CA ILE A 230 11.12 21.17 -7.66
C ILE A 230 12.65 21.15 -7.81
N SER A 231 13.38 21.76 -6.86
CA SER A 231 14.85 21.73 -6.86
C SER A 231 15.40 20.31 -6.77
N ILE A 232 14.82 19.45 -5.91
CA ILE A 232 15.18 18.03 -5.80
C ILE A 232 14.97 17.33 -7.15
N ILE A 233 13.82 17.52 -7.80
CA ILE A 233 13.52 16.90 -9.09
C ILE A 233 14.54 17.35 -10.16
N ILE A 234 14.87 18.63 -10.23
CA ILE A 234 15.87 19.15 -11.16
C ILE A 234 17.23 18.52 -10.90
N VAL A 235 17.71 18.55 -9.66
CA VAL A 235 19.03 17.99 -9.28
C VAL A 235 19.10 16.50 -9.61
N VAL A 236 18.10 15.73 -9.25
CA VAL A 236 18.05 14.28 -9.50
C VAL A 236 18.00 13.97 -11.01
N SER A 237 17.36 14.83 -11.81
CA SER A 237 17.31 14.67 -13.27
C SER A 237 18.66 14.90 -13.94
N ILE A 238 19.52 15.73 -13.33
CA ILE A 238 20.87 16.03 -13.84
C ILE A 238 21.88 14.95 -13.43
N ILE A 239 21.70 14.31 -12.26
CA ILE A 239 22.63 13.30 -11.74
C ILE A 239 22.43 11.97 -12.48
N PRO A 240 23.41 11.50 -13.29
CA PRO A 240 23.24 10.31 -14.15
C PRO A 240 22.96 9.02 -13.36
N GLN A 241 23.50 8.90 -12.14
CA GLN A 241 23.36 7.72 -11.28
C GLN A 241 21.90 7.42 -10.91
N PHE A 242 21.03 8.42 -10.83
CA PHE A 242 19.59 8.18 -10.62
C PHE A 242 18.90 7.61 -11.88
N GLY A 243 19.49 7.79 -13.05
CA GLY A 243 19.01 7.22 -14.31
C GLY A 243 17.67 7.77 -14.77
N VAL A 244 17.22 8.93 -14.28
CA VAL A 244 15.88 9.48 -14.59
C VAL A 244 15.72 9.74 -16.09
N THR A 245 16.68 10.45 -16.70
CA THR A 245 16.67 10.76 -18.14
C THR A 245 16.73 9.50 -18.99
N LYS A 246 17.63 8.54 -18.64
CA LYS A 246 17.73 7.25 -19.32
C LYS A 246 16.41 6.48 -19.27
N ARG A 247 15.73 6.47 -18.12
CA ARG A 247 14.45 5.78 -17.93
C ARG A 247 13.29 6.48 -18.64
N TYR A 248 13.34 7.80 -18.77
CA TYR A 248 12.37 8.57 -19.55
C TYR A 248 12.51 8.24 -21.04
N GLN A 249 13.72 8.31 -21.58
CA GLN A 249 13.99 7.94 -22.98
C GLN A 249 13.58 6.49 -23.26
N ALA A 250 14.02 5.54 -22.42
CA ALA A 250 13.61 4.16 -22.56
C ALA A 250 12.08 3.95 -22.53
N ALA A 251 11.32 4.80 -21.80
CA ALA A 251 9.87 4.71 -21.82
C ALA A 251 9.25 5.17 -23.14
N LEU A 252 9.80 6.25 -23.74
CA LEU A 252 9.37 6.72 -25.05
C LEU A 252 9.73 5.72 -26.13
N ASP A 253 10.98 5.24 -26.16
CA ASP A 253 11.45 4.24 -27.13
C ASP A 253 10.61 2.96 -27.06
N ASN A 254 10.29 2.50 -25.85
CA ASN A 254 9.46 1.30 -25.64
C ASN A 254 8.05 1.45 -26.23
N ILE A 255 7.44 2.63 -26.12
CA ILE A 255 6.10 2.89 -26.68
C ILE A 255 6.20 2.94 -28.23
N THR A 256 7.20 3.64 -28.77
CA THR A 256 7.40 3.75 -30.22
C THR A 256 7.67 2.37 -30.85
N GLN A 257 8.59 1.60 -30.27
CA GLN A 257 8.91 0.23 -30.75
C GLN A 257 7.71 -0.70 -30.69
N TYR A 258 6.88 -0.60 -29.65
CA TYR A 258 5.66 -1.43 -29.57
C TYR A 258 4.65 -1.09 -30.65
N VAL A 259 4.51 0.21 -30.99
CA VAL A 259 3.58 0.68 -32.04
C VAL A 259 4.10 0.32 -33.44
N ASP A 260 5.39 0.47 -33.70
CA ASP A 260 5.99 0.31 -35.01
C ASP A 260 6.32 -1.15 -35.37
N ASP A 261 6.89 -1.92 -34.43
CA ASP A 261 7.44 -3.26 -34.70
C ASP A 261 6.66 -4.40 -34.04
N SER A 262 5.66 -4.13 -33.22
CA SER A 262 5.00 -5.10 -32.33
C SER A 262 6.02 -5.89 -31.46
N ASN A 263 7.23 -5.35 -31.29
CA ASN A 263 8.32 -6.03 -30.61
C ASN A 263 8.34 -5.62 -29.14
N ALA A 264 7.75 -6.45 -28.31
CA ALA A 264 7.39 -6.12 -26.96
C ALA A 264 8.44 -6.53 -25.90
N HIS A 265 9.71 -6.73 -26.26
CA HIS A 265 10.77 -7.04 -25.28
C HIS A 265 11.03 -5.93 -24.23
N SER A 266 10.17 -4.92 -24.20
CA SER A 266 10.20 -3.83 -23.23
C SER A 266 9.25 -4.06 -22.06
N SER A 267 9.55 -3.41 -20.91
CA SER A 267 8.69 -3.53 -19.72
C SER A 267 7.26 -2.98 -19.91
N VAL A 268 7.04 -2.13 -20.92
CA VAL A 268 5.73 -1.59 -21.28
C VAL A 268 5.02 -2.54 -22.23
N GLY A 269 5.73 -3.05 -23.26
CA GLY A 269 5.20 -3.98 -24.23
C GLY A 269 4.75 -5.30 -23.59
N VAL A 270 5.55 -5.87 -22.68
CA VAL A 270 5.16 -7.04 -21.89
C VAL A 270 3.82 -6.84 -21.19
N ARG A 271 3.56 -5.66 -20.62
CA ARG A 271 2.27 -5.37 -19.97
C ARG A 271 1.11 -5.36 -20.96
N PHE A 272 1.30 -4.77 -22.15
CA PHE A 272 0.24 -4.77 -23.16
C PHE A 272 -0.08 -6.18 -23.64
N ASP A 273 0.93 -7.04 -23.83
CA ASP A 273 0.70 -8.44 -24.19
C ASP A 273 -0.01 -9.22 -23.07
N LEU A 274 0.38 -9.00 -21.82
CA LEU A 274 -0.32 -9.58 -20.66
C LEU A 274 -1.77 -9.08 -20.56
N TYR A 275 -2.04 -7.79 -20.86
CA TYR A 275 -3.40 -7.24 -20.88
C TYR A 275 -4.21 -7.84 -22.02
N LYS A 276 -3.60 -8.00 -23.22
CA LYS A 276 -4.22 -8.66 -24.37
C LYS A 276 -4.64 -10.10 -24.03
N GLY A 277 -3.71 -10.88 -23.47
CA GLY A 277 -4.01 -12.25 -23.05
C GLY A 277 -5.09 -12.32 -21.97
N ALA A 278 -5.03 -11.44 -20.96
CA ALA A 278 -6.06 -11.36 -19.94
C ALA A 278 -7.43 -10.99 -20.52
N TRP A 279 -7.48 -10.06 -21.47
CA TRP A 279 -8.74 -9.65 -22.13
C TRP A 279 -9.43 -10.82 -22.84
N TYR A 280 -8.70 -11.60 -23.64
CA TYR A 280 -9.27 -12.77 -24.31
C TYR A 280 -9.71 -13.84 -23.29
N ALA A 281 -8.93 -14.11 -22.28
CA ALA A 281 -9.30 -15.08 -21.25
C ALA A 281 -10.51 -14.65 -20.42
N ILE A 282 -10.65 -13.36 -20.13
CA ILE A 282 -11.82 -12.80 -19.42
C ILE A 282 -13.09 -12.98 -20.24
N GLN A 283 -13.04 -12.83 -21.58
CA GLN A 283 -14.19 -13.05 -22.44
C GLN A 283 -14.70 -14.51 -22.41
N GLU A 284 -13.81 -15.48 -22.21
CA GLU A 284 -14.18 -16.90 -22.11
C GLU A 284 -14.84 -17.24 -20.76
N LYS A 285 -14.36 -16.64 -19.64
CA LYS A 285 -14.91 -16.85 -18.29
C LYS A 285 -15.16 -15.51 -17.55
N PRO A 286 -16.13 -14.69 -17.98
CA PRO A 286 -16.27 -13.32 -17.49
C PRO A 286 -16.80 -13.21 -16.05
N ILE A 287 -17.59 -14.19 -15.57
CA ILE A 287 -18.37 -14.06 -14.33
C ILE A 287 -17.52 -14.39 -13.10
N LEU A 288 -16.92 -15.58 -13.07
CA LEU A 288 -16.15 -16.10 -11.92
C LEU A 288 -14.66 -16.25 -12.20
N GLY A 289 -14.21 -15.97 -13.45
CA GLY A 289 -12.81 -16.06 -13.84
C GLY A 289 -12.27 -17.50 -13.89
N TRP A 290 -10.95 -17.58 -14.01
CA TRP A 290 -10.22 -18.83 -14.23
C TRP A 290 -9.67 -19.48 -12.96
N GLY A 291 -9.78 -18.82 -11.80
CA GLY A 291 -8.97 -19.16 -10.65
C GLY A 291 -7.50 -18.80 -10.86
N ARG A 292 -6.65 -19.05 -9.87
CA ARG A 292 -5.22 -18.71 -9.97
C ARG A 292 -4.47 -19.69 -10.86
N ASP A 293 -4.65 -20.99 -10.61
CA ASP A 293 -3.95 -22.03 -11.33
C ASP A 293 -4.46 -22.12 -12.78
N GLY A 294 -5.77 -21.99 -12.98
CA GLY A 294 -6.40 -21.90 -14.30
C GLY A 294 -5.93 -20.69 -15.12
N MET A 295 -5.73 -19.54 -14.48
CA MET A 295 -5.18 -18.35 -15.13
C MET A 295 -3.74 -18.60 -15.66
N LEU A 296 -2.88 -19.24 -14.87
CA LEU A 296 -1.52 -19.57 -15.32
C LEU A 296 -1.53 -20.57 -16.46
N HIS A 297 -2.35 -21.61 -16.36
CA HIS A 297 -2.52 -22.61 -17.43
C HIS A 297 -3.02 -21.97 -18.73
N LYS A 298 -4.04 -21.10 -18.63
CA LYS A 298 -4.59 -20.37 -19.81
C LYS A 298 -3.55 -19.48 -20.48
N ARG A 299 -2.66 -18.86 -19.71
CA ARG A 299 -1.57 -18.05 -20.25
C ARG A 299 -0.57 -18.89 -21.04
N HIS A 300 -0.23 -20.09 -20.56
CA HIS A 300 0.60 -21.03 -21.32
C HIS A 300 -0.07 -21.45 -22.63
N GLU A 301 -1.35 -21.84 -22.61
CA GLU A 301 -2.14 -22.17 -23.80
C GLU A 301 -2.16 -21.02 -24.82
N GLN A 302 -2.36 -19.78 -24.35
CA GLN A 302 -2.34 -18.59 -25.21
C GLN A 302 -0.97 -18.33 -25.83
N ALA A 303 0.12 -18.61 -25.12
CA ALA A 303 1.46 -18.48 -25.66
C ALA A 303 1.77 -19.56 -26.70
N GLU A 304 1.37 -20.81 -26.45
CA GLU A 304 1.53 -21.93 -27.38
C GLU A 304 0.72 -21.74 -28.66
N SER A 305 -0.50 -21.17 -28.55
CA SER A 305 -1.37 -20.86 -29.70
C SER A 305 -0.99 -19.54 -30.42
N GLY A 306 0.02 -18.81 -29.96
CA GLY A 306 0.46 -17.55 -30.57
C GLY A 306 -0.44 -16.35 -30.33
N VAL A 307 -1.40 -16.42 -29.41
CA VAL A 307 -2.26 -15.29 -29.01
C VAL A 307 -1.44 -14.20 -28.30
N ILE A 308 -0.48 -14.65 -27.48
CA ILE A 308 0.50 -13.79 -26.81
C ILE A 308 1.91 -14.33 -27.10
N PRO A 309 2.96 -13.49 -27.03
CA PRO A 309 4.33 -13.93 -27.23
C PRO A 309 4.78 -14.95 -26.18
N ASN A 310 5.60 -15.95 -26.59
CA ASN A 310 6.02 -17.05 -25.73
C ASN A 310 6.79 -16.60 -24.47
N TYR A 311 7.50 -15.46 -24.52
CA TYR A 311 8.22 -14.93 -23.36
C TYR A 311 7.29 -14.45 -22.23
N THR A 312 5.98 -14.30 -22.49
CA THR A 312 5.00 -13.86 -21.48
C THR A 312 4.40 -15.00 -20.65
N LYS A 313 4.58 -16.25 -21.06
CA LYS A 313 3.95 -17.43 -20.45
C LYS A 313 4.27 -17.60 -18.97
N ASP A 314 5.52 -17.30 -18.56
CA ASP A 314 6.00 -17.53 -17.21
C ASP A 314 5.72 -16.38 -16.23
N TYR A 315 5.08 -15.31 -16.71
CA TYR A 315 4.65 -14.23 -15.82
C TYR A 315 3.52 -14.69 -14.91
N THR A 316 3.68 -14.49 -13.61
CA THR A 316 2.73 -14.97 -12.58
C THR A 316 1.57 -14.03 -12.33
N HIS A 317 1.55 -12.83 -12.95
CA HIS A 317 0.52 -11.80 -12.79
C HIS A 317 0.50 -10.82 -13.96
N SER A 318 -0.58 -10.05 -14.06
CA SER A 318 -0.87 -9.17 -15.21
C SER A 318 -0.33 -7.74 -15.07
N HIS A 319 0.44 -7.42 -14.00
CA HIS A 319 0.91 -6.05 -13.70
C HIS A 319 -0.19 -4.97 -13.67
N ASN A 320 -1.40 -5.35 -13.33
CA ASN A 320 -2.54 -4.49 -13.00
C ASN A 320 -3.50 -5.29 -12.14
N GLN A 321 -3.69 -4.86 -10.90
CA GLN A 321 -4.49 -5.59 -9.91
C GLN A 321 -5.97 -5.75 -10.33
N PHE A 322 -6.52 -4.77 -11.05
CA PHE A 322 -7.93 -4.82 -11.46
C PHE A 322 -8.14 -5.81 -12.60
N ILE A 323 -7.23 -5.84 -13.57
CA ILE A 323 -7.19 -6.85 -14.63
C ILE A 323 -6.93 -8.23 -14.02
N GLU A 324 -5.93 -8.35 -13.15
CA GLU A 324 -5.61 -9.58 -12.44
C GLU A 324 -6.81 -10.14 -11.67
N GLN A 325 -7.51 -9.27 -10.93
CA GLN A 325 -8.69 -9.66 -10.16
C GLN A 325 -9.83 -10.15 -11.06
N THR A 326 -10.03 -9.50 -12.23
CA THR A 326 -11.06 -9.91 -13.20
C THR A 326 -10.68 -11.22 -13.88
N TYR A 327 -9.43 -11.40 -14.25
CA TYR A 327 -8.94 -12.65 -14.83
C TYR A 327 -9.08 -13.82 -13.84
N HIS A 328 -8.68 -13.58 -12.59
CA HIS A 328 -8.65 -14.58 -11.53
C HIS A 328 -10.06 -14.92 -11.01
N ARG A 329 -10.90 -13.89 -10.70
CA ARG A 329 -12.17 -14.04 -9.97
C ARG A 329 -13.39 -13.46 -10.72
N GLY A 330 -13.23 -13.15 -12.01
CA GLY A 330 -14.28 -12.59 -12.84
C GLY A 330 -14.71 -11.17 -12.45
N ILE A 331 -15.74 -10.69 -13.14
CA ILE A 331 -16.32 -9.37 -12.90
C ILE A 331 -16.91 -9.25 -11.48
N ILE A 332 -17.44 -10.36 -10.94
CA ILE A 332 -17.96 -10.37 -9.56
C ILE A 332 -16.80 -10.18 -8.58
N GLY A 333 -15.65 -10.81 -8.80
CA GLY A 333 -14.45 -10.62 -7.96
C GLY A 333 -13.92 -9.20 -8.02
N LEU A 334 -13.91 -8.58 -9.20
CA LEU A 334 -13.59 -7.17 -9.35
C LEU A 334 -14.56 -6.29 -8.56
N PHE A 335 -15.86 -6.53 -8.69
CA PHE A 335 -16.89 -5.79 -7.96
C PHE A 335 -16.72 -5.91 -6.43
N VAL A 336 -16.44 -7.11 -5.92
CA VAL A 336 -16.21 -7.32 -4.48
C VAL A 336 -14.95 -6.61 -3.99
N LEU A 337 -13.87 -6.59 -4.80
CA LEU A 337 -12.67 -5.80 -4.49
C LEU A 337 -12.97 -4.29 -4.45
N LEU A 338 -13.67 -3.78 -5.46
CA LEU A 338 -14.04 -2.35 -5.53
C LEU A 338 -14.97 -1.96 -4.37
N LEU A 339 -15.86 -2.85 -3.97
CA LEU A 339 -16.75 -2.64 -2.82
C LEU A 339 -15.97 -2.58 -1.49
N LEU A 340 -14.94 -3.43 -1.32
CA LEU A 340 -14.04 -3.37 -0.17
C LEU A 340 -13.28 -2.04 -0.14
N ILE A 341 -12.67 -1.65 -1.26
CA ILE A 341 -11.94 -0.38 -1.41
C ILE A 341 -12.86 0.81 -1.12
N TYR A 342 -14.06 0.82 -1.73
CA TYR A 342 -15.06 1.88 -1.51
C TYR A 342 -15.48 1.98 -0.04
N THR A 343 -15.70 0.86 0.62
CA THR A 343 -16.13 0.84 2.03
C THR A 343 -15.08 1.47 2.94
N PHE A 344 -13.81 1.11 2.75
CA PHE A 344 -12.72 1.70 3.54
C PHE A 344 -12.51 3.19 3.20
N LEU A 345 -12.52 3.52 1.91
CA LEU A 345 -12.36 4.91 1.46
C LEU A 345 -13.48 5.81 1.99
N LYS A 346 -14.73 5.36 1.82
CA LYS A 346 -15.90 6.10 2.31
C LYS A 346 -15.83 6.31 3.81
N TYR A 347 -15.49 5.29 4.59
CA TYR A 347 -15.33 5.41 6.03
C TYR A 347 -14.32 6.51 6.40
N PHE A 348 -13.12 6.48 5.84
CA PHE A 348 -12.11 7.50 6.14
C PHE A 348 -12.51 8.91 5.68
N ILE A 349 -13.17 9.04 4.53
CA ILE A 349 -13.69 10.33 4.05
C ILE A 349 -14.77 10.86 5.00
N ASP A 350 -15.70 10.00 5.44
CA ASP A 350 -16.77 10.39 6.37
C ASP A 350 -16.19 10.84 7.72
N VAL A 351 -15.19 10.13 8.25
CA VAL A 351 -14.48 10.54 9.48
C VAL A 351 -13.73 11.87 9.27
N TYR A 352 -13.01 12.03 8.16
CA TYR A 352 -12.30 13.27 7.86
C TYR A 352 -13.23 14.49 7.81
N LYS A 353 -14.41 14.33 7.21
CA LYS A 353 -15.39 15.42 7.07
C LYS A 353 -16.11 15.74 8.38
N ASN A 354 -16.49 14.71 9.15
CA ASN A 354 -17.46 14.85 10.23
C ASN A 354 -16.84 14.85 11.64
N SER A 355 -15.57 14.49 11.81
CA SER A 355 -14.93 14.50 13.13
C SER A 355 -14.69 15.94 13.61
N SER A 356 -14.94 16.21 14.88
CA SER A 356 -14.54 17.45 15.54
C SER A 356 -13.10 17.41 16.09
N VAL A 357 -12.51 16.21 16.23
CA VAL A 357 -11.18 16.01 16.78
C VAL A 357 -10.15 16.04 15.65
N GLU A 358 -9.23 17.00 15.69
CA GLU A 358 -8.27 17.26 14.62
C GLU A 358 -7.31 16.09 14.36
N ASP A 359 -6.79 15.46 15.42
CA ASP A 359 -5.92 14.28 15.27
C ASP A 359 -6.65 13.13 14.56
N ARG A 360 -7.94 12.94 14.87
CA ARG A 360 -8.77 11.92 14.23
C ARG A 360 -8.98 12.21 12.74
N LYS A 361 -9.18 13.48 12.35
CA LYS A 361 -9.24 13.90 10.94
C LYS A 361 -7.95 13.56 10.21
N ILE A 362 -6.81 13.88 10.82
CA ILE A 362 -5.50 13.61 10.19
C ILE A 362 -5.26 12.12 10.05
N ILE A 363 -5.57 11.31 11.05
CA ILE A 363 -5.46 9.85 10.94
C ILE A 363 -6.37 9.33 9.81
N ALA A 364 -7.60 9.85 9.71
CA ALA A 364 -8.51 9.50 8.62
C ALA A 364 -7.93 9.91 7.24
N LEU A 365 -7.29 11.07 7.14
CA LEU A 365 -6.60 11.51 5.92
C LEU A 365 -5.44 10.56 5.55
N LEU A 366 -4.67 10.06 6.53
CA LEU A 366 -3.67 9.01 6.27
C LEU A 366 -4.33 7.74 5.72
N GLY A 367 -5.50 7.36 6.24
CA GLY A 367 -6.30 6.25 5.72
C GLY A 367 -6.74 6.48 4.26
N VAL A 368 -7.21 7.69 3.92
CA VAL A 368 -7.55 8.06 2.52
C VAL A 368 -6.32 7.92 1.61
N ILE A 369 -5.15 8.40 2.06
CA ILE A 369 -3.90 8.30 1.29
C ILE A 369 -3.46 6.84 1.12
N ASN A 370 -3.62 6.00 2.15
CA ASN A 370 -3.36 4.57 2.06
C ASN A 370 -4.20 3.91 0.95
N ILE A 371 -5.49 4.23 0.88
CA ILE A 371 -6.40 3.70 -0.15
C ILE A 371 -6.08 4.28 -1.54
N PHE A 372 -5.75 5.56 -1.65
CA PHE A 372 -5.30 6.15 -2.92
C PHE A 372 -3.98 5.52 -3.39
N GLY A 373 -3.03 5.30 -2.49
CA GLY A 373 -1.82 4.53 -2.79
C GLY A 373 -2.15 3.15 -3.35
N LEU A 374 -3.05 2.41 -2.68
CA LEU A 374 -3.53 1.13 -3.19
C LEU A 374 -4.06 1.25 -4.63
N ILE A 375 -4.98 2.18 -4.89
CA ILE A 375 -5.60 2.33 -6.22
C ILE A 375 -4.54 2.65 -7.28
N PHE A 376 -3.75 3.70 -7.08
CA PHE A 376 -2.82 4.19 -8.10
C PHE A 376 -1.66 3.23 -8.36
N PHE A 377 -1.08 2.62 -7.33
CA PHE A 377 0.02 1.67 -7.52
C PHE A 377 -0.45 0.39 -8.22
N ASN A 378 -1.66 -0.05 -7.92
CA ASN A 378 -2.26 -1.24 -8.51
C ASN A 378 -2.81 -1.05 -9.93
N LEU A 379 -2.81 0.16 -10.47
CA LEU A 379 -2.97 0.41 -11.92
C LEU A 379 -1.72 0.01 -12.71
N THR A 380 -0.55 -0.03 -12.08
CA THR A 380 0.74 -0.29 -12.76
C THR A 380 1.41 -1.60 -12.35
N ASP A 381 0.87 -2.27 -11.32
CA ASP A 381 1.32 -3.59 -10.87
C ASP A 381 0.18 -4.30 -10.12
N SER A 382 0.38 -5.58 -9.77
CA SER A 382 -0.57 -6.38 -8.96
C SER A 382 -0.04 -6.52 -7.54
N LEU A 383 0.01 -5.41 -6.79
CA LEU A 383 0.70 -5.37 -5.49
C LEU A 383 -0.03 -6.09 -4.37
N LEU A 384 -1.36 -6.31 -4.47
CA LEU A 384 -2.08 -7.08 -3.45
C LEU A 384 -1.72 -8.58 -3.45
N ILE A 385 -1.07 -9.09 -4.50
CA ILE A 385 -0.53 -10.46 -4.49
C ILE A 385 0.87 -10.52 -3.84
N ASN A 386 1.53 -9.36 -3.71
CA ASN A 386 2.82 -9.25 -3.04
C ASN A 386 2.63 -9.19 -1.52
N LYS A 387 3.26 -10.08 -0.79
CA LYS A 387 3.05 -10.26 0.65
C LYS A 387 3.48 -9.05 1.46
N GLU A 388 4.60 -8.43 1.12
CA GLU A 388 5.18 -7.29 1.83
C GLU A 388 4.26 -6.08 1.72
N TYR A 389 3.81 -5.77 0.49
CA TYR A 389 2.90 -4.66 0.26
C TYR A 389 1.50 -4.91 0.85
N ALA A 390 0.96 -6.10 0.66
CA ALA A 390 -0.36 -6.45 1.19
C ALA A 390 -0.39 -6.37 2.73
N MET A 391 0.65 -6.90 3.40
CA MET A 391 0.78 -6.79 4.85
C MET A 391 0.89 -5.32 5.29
N PHE A 392 1.74 -4.53 4.64
CA PHE A 392 1.86 -3.09 4.91
C PHE A 392 0.52 -2.38 4.77
N PHE A 393 -0.17 -2.60 3.64
CA PHE A 393 -1.46 -1.98 3.35
C PHE A 393 -2.51 -2.31 4.41
N TYR A 394 -2.69 -3.60 4.74
CA TYR A 394 -3.71 -4.01 5.70
C TYR A 394 -3.36 -3.59 7.13
N MET A 395 -2.08 -3.59 7.51
CA MET A 395 -1.63 -3.09 8.81
C MET A 395 -1.88 -1.59 8.95
N CYS A 396 -1.52 -0.77 7.96
CA CYS A 396 -1.85 0.65 7.96
C CYS A 396 -3.37 0.86 8.07
N ASN A 397 -4.14 0.12 7.25
CA ASN A 397 -5.59 0.25 7.20
C ASN A 397 -6.23 -0.07 8.56
N VAL A 398 -5.85 -1.18 9.20
CA VAL A 398 -6.41 -1.58 10.50
C VAL A 398 -6.00 -0.65 11.64
N ILE A 399 -4.76 -0.15 11.64
CA ILE A 399 -4.27 0.82 12.63
C ILE A 399 -5.08 2.12 12.52
N PHE A 400 -5.19 2.69 11.32
CA PHE A 400 -5.93 3.94 11.11
C PHE A 400 -7.43 3.76 11.38
N TYR A 401 -8.00 2.64 10.98
CA TYR A 401 -9.40 2.34 11.22
C TYR A 401 -9.68 2.27 12.72
N ALA A 402 -8.90 1.52 13.49
CA ALA A 402 -9.04 1.39 14.93
C ALA A 402 -8.87 2.73 15.68
N MET A 403 -7.91 3.56 15.23
CA MET A 403 -7.65 4.86 15.84
C MET A 403 -8.73 5.90 15.52
N THR A 404 -9.54 5.68 14.48
CA THR A 404 -10.59 6.61 14.05
C THR A 404 -11.99 6.19 14.48
N ILE A 405 -12.21 5.01 15.01
CA ILE A 405 -13.52 4.60 15.57
C ILE A 405 -13.89 5.49 16.78
N ASP A 406 -15.16 5.89 16.86
CA ASP A 406 -15.69 6.69 17.98
C ASP A 406 -16.23 5.79 19.08
N ASN A 407 -15.60 5.80 20.24
CA ASN A 407 -16.08 5.03 21.38
C ASN A 407 -17.35 5.63 22.01
N ASN A 408 -17.70 6.88 21.67
CA ASN A 408 -18.84 7.59 22.26
C ASN A 408 -20.16 7.39 21.49
N ARG A 409 -20.17 6.76 20.31
CA ARG A 409 -21.39 6.42 19.58
C ARG A 409 -22.16 5.22 20.15
N ARG A 410 -21.80 4.76 21.34
CA ARG A 410 -22.38 3.58 22.01
C ARG A 410 -23.82 3.77 22.53
N LEU A 411 -24.39 4.97 22.50
CA LEU A 411 -25.58 5.28 23.30
C LEU A 411 -26.78 5.88 22.54
N THR A 412 -26.82 5.91 21.22
CA THR A 412 -27.92 6.63 20.52
C THR A 412 -28.50 5.92 19.28
N GLU A 413 -28.41 4.58 19.18
CA GLU A 413 -29.25 3.85 18.19
C GLU A 413 -29.85 2.57 18.83
#